data_35ee14977cb3c9facda004391e50a754
#
_entry.id   35ee14977cb3c9facda004391e50a754
#
_cell.length_a   1.000
_cell.length_b   1.000
_cell.length_c   1.000
_cell.angle_alpha   90.00
_cell.angle_beta   90.00
_cell.angle_gamma   90.00
#
_symmetry.space_group_name_H-M   'P 1'
#
loop_
_entity.id
_entity.type
_entity.pdbx_description
1 polymer ?
#
loop_
_entity_poly.entity_id
_entity_poly.type
_entity_poly.pdbx_seq_one_letter_code
_entity_poly.pdbx_strand_id
1 'polypeptide(L)'
;MRTARRASNMEVPSFLRQLVKETEKMVTFFFKGGRRESGSDDDYFENEEDIGRPYLERPILAKDMAEGGSKWGINYAMASMQGWRAQMEDSHTCLPEMTDALPDWSYFAVFDGHAGRTVAHYCSRHLLDFILDTGCVTVEEDIEHVKEGIRDGFLEIDRHMHSLARNESWDHSGSTAAAVMISPRNIYFINCGDSRTFLCRDGQVVFYTEDHKPFNPREKERIQNAGGSVTLQRINGSLAVSRALGDFDFKEVEWRAPTEQLVSPEPEVYELERTPGDEFLVVACDGVWDAIGNEELCAFERNRMRVCDDLREICAQVIDLCLYKGSLDNISIIIICFDGAPKVTPEALQQEAELEQLIERKVAEIIHVIRSRDEEPDLLYVMKFLASEGIQGLPPGGGISCKRDCIIAAYQKYAAAFRPLEPMDVGGSDDST
;
A
#
# COMPACT_ATOMS: atom_id res chain seq x y z
N MET A 1 -8.16 47.21 -34.91
CA MET A 1 -7.63 45.88 -35.39
C MET A 1 -7.54 44.93 -34.20
N ARG A 2 -8.45 43.98 -34.11
CA ARG A 2 -8.49 42.97 -33.03
C ARG A 2 -7.71 41.74 -33.47
N THR A 3 -6.64 41.40 -32.77
CA THR A 3 -5.91 40.14 -32.93
C THR A 3 -6.43 39.15 -31.87
N ALA A 4 -7.27 38.24 -32.32
CA ALA A 4 -7.69 37.08 -31.53
C ALA A 4 -6.52 36.10 -31.40
N ARG A 5 -6.07 35.82 -30.18
CA ARG A 5 -5.15 34.71 -29.87
C ARG A 5 -5.94 33.39 -29.98
N ARG A 6 -5.55 32.57 -30.95
CA ARG A 6 -5.96 31.14 -31.03
C ARG A 6 -5.37 30.43 -29.83
N ALA A 7 -6.24 29.90 -28.94
CA ALA A 7 -5.87 28.90 -27.99
C ALA A 7 -5.65 27.57 -28.78
N SER A 8 -4.44 27.04 -28.75
CA SER A 8 -4.12 25.73 -29.28
C SER A 8 -4.79 24.68 -28.40
N ASN A 9 -5.75 23.94 -28.96
CA ASN A 9 -6.23 22.69 -28.38
C ASN A 9 -5.05 21.70 -28.32
N MET A 10 -4.42 21.55 -27.17
CA MET A 10 -3.58 20.40 -26.90
C MET A 10 -4.52 19.20 -26.75
N GLU A 11 -4.48 18.27 -27.70
CA GLU A 11 -5.13 16.97 -27.55
C GLU A 11 -4.49 16.24 -26.39
N VAL A 12 -5.29 15.96 -25.36
CA VAL A 12 -4.90 15.12 -24.22
C VAL A 12 -4.59 13.72 -24.76
N PRO A 13 -3.39 13.14 -24.50
CA PRO A 13 -3.02 11.80 -24.96
C PRO A 13 -4.07 10.76 -24.56
N SER A 14 -4.31 9.77 -25.42
CA SER A 14 -5.33 8.71 -25.21
C SER A 14 -5.18 8.00 -23.88
N PHE A 15 -3.94 7.79 -23.45
CA PHE A 15 -3.57 7.25 -22.12
C PHE A 15 -4.12 8.10 -20.97
N LEU A 16 -3.96 9.43 -21.02
CA LEU A 16 -4.48 10.34 -19.99
C LEU A 16 -6.02 10.38 -19.99
N ARG A 17 -6.66 10.23 -21.15
CA ARG A 17 -8.13 10.12 -21.21
C ARG A 17 -8.63 8.79 -20.61
N GLN A 18 -7.87 7.72 -20.74
CA GLN A 18 -8.16 6.42 -20.14
C GLN A 18 -7.97 6.48 -18.64
N LEU A 19 -6.87 7.05 -18.16
CA LEU A 19 -6.57 7.28 -16.75
C LEU A 19 -7.67 8.12 -16.07
N VAL A 20 -8.11 9.21 -16.72
CA VAL A 20 -9.22 10.05 -16.21
C VAL A 20 -10.53 9.27 -16.16
N LYS A 21 -10.85 8.44 -17.18
CA LYS A 21 -12.04 7.58 -17.16
C LYS A 21 -11.99 6.51 -16.08
N GLU A 22 -10.82 5.94 -15.83
CA GLU A 22 -10.61 4.93 -14.79
C GLU A 22 -10.70 5.57 -13.40
N THR A 23 -10.11 6.77 -13.22
CA THR A 23 -10.26 7.57 -12.01
C THR A 23 -11.72 7.99 -11.78
N GLU A 24 -12.47 8.37 -12.82
CA GLU A 24 -13.90 8.66 -12.72
C GLU A 24 -14.74 7.42 -12.40
N LYS A 25 -14.39 6.24 -12.92
CA LYS A 25 -15.01 4.97 -12.54
C LYS A 25 -14.72 4.61 -11.08
N MET A 26 -13.48 4.82 -10.64
CA MET A 26 -13.02 4.61 -9.27
C MET A 26 -13.79 5.52 -8.31
N VAL A 27 -13.79 6.81 -8.58
CA VAL A 27 -14.55 7.82 -7.82
C VAL A 27 -16.03 7.46 -7.79
N THR A 28 -16.61 7.05 -8.93
CA THR A 28 -18.02 6.64 -9.03
C THR A 28 -18.31 5.36 -8.26
N PHE A 29 -17.41 4.37 -8.28
CA PHE A 29 -17.55 3.13 -7.52
C PHE A 29 -17.49 3.39 -6.02
N PHE A 30 -16.49 4.13 -5.55
CA PHE A 30 -16.35 4.48 -4.14
C PHE A 30 -17.50 5.34 -3.63
N PHE A 31 -18.07 6.20 -4.47
CA PHE A 31 -19.09 7.16 -4.05
C PHE A 31 -20.53 6.70 -4.25
N LYS A 32 -20.80 5.72 -5.11
CA LYS A 32 -22.14 5.17 -5.28
C LYS A 32 -22.51 4.06 -4.32
N GLY A 33 -21.61 3.71 -3.36
CA GLY A 33 -21.85 2.67 -2.38
C GLY A 33 -22.20 1.35 -3.08
N GLY A 34 -21.24 0.42 -3.20
CA GLY A 34 -21.57 -0.92 -3.63
C GLY A 34 -22.70 -1.46 -2.79
N ARG A 35 -23.92 -1.59 -3.33
CA ARG A 35 -25.00 -2.29 -2.68
C ARG A 35 -24.48 -3.70 -2.38
N ARG A 36 -24.30 -4.01 -1.11
CA ARG A 36 -24.25 -5.39 -0.67
C ARG A 36 -25.61 -5.99 -0.99
N GLU A 37 -25.74 -6.69 -2.09
CA GLU A 37 -26.72 -7.72 -2.21
C GLU A 37 -26.27 -8.85 -1.30
N SER A 38 -27.05 -9.13 -0.25
CA SER A 38 -26.94 -10.30 0.59
C SER A 38 -27.26 -11.53 -0.28
N GLY A 39 -26.24 -12.14 -0.85
CA GLY A 39 -26.26 -13.39 -1.56
C GLY A 39 -25.26 -14.32 -0.90
N SER A 40 -25.76 -15.48 -0.50
CA SER A 40 -25.10 -16.62 0.14
C SER A 40 -23.71 -16.92 -0.39
N ASP A 41 -22.85 -17.33 0.55
CA ASP A 41 -21.58 -18.02 0.32
C ASP A 41 -21.71 -19.11 -0.76
N ASP A 42 -20.60 -19.34 -1.47
CA ASP A 42 -20.33 -20.30 -2.54
C ASP A 42 -20.65 -19.80 -3.96
N ASP A 43 -19.58 -19.32 -4.61
CA ASP A 43 -19.17 -19.69 -5.98
C ASP A 43 -18.11 -18.67 -6.45
N TYR A 44 -16.83 -18.96 -6.15
CA TYR A 44 -15.72 -18.40 -6.93
C TYR A 44 -15.71 -19.11 -8.30
N PHE A 45 -16.55 -18.68 -9.21
CA PHE A 45 -16.34 -18.94 -10.63
C PHE A 45 -15.29 -17.95 -11.15
N GLU A 46 -14.08 -18.42 -11.38
CA GLU A 46 -13.12 -17.75 -12.26
C GLU A 46 -13.81 -17.60 -13.63
N ASN A 47 -14.17 -16.39 -13.98
CA ASN A 47 -14.66 -16.09 -15.32
C ASN A 47 -13.47 -16.22 -16.27
N GLU A 48 -13.50 -17.20 -17.17
CA GLU A 48 -12.49 -17.41 -18.23
C GLU A 48 -12.29 -16.18 -19.16
N GLU A 49 -13.13 -15.14 -19.04
CA GLU A 49 -13.03 -13.89 -19.82
C GLU A 49 -12.00 -12.88 -19.26
N ASP A 50 -11.50 -13.02 -18.03
CA ASP A 50 -10.53 -12.10 -17.42
C ASP A 50 -9.06 -12.55 -17.62
N ILE A 51 -8.83 -13.69 -18.25
CA ILE A 51 -7.48 -14.18 -18.56
C ILE A 51 -6.85 -13.25 -19.60
N GLY A 52 -5.93 -12.38 -19.14
CA GLY A 52 -5.15 -11.47 -19.99
C GLY A 52 -5.38 -9.98 -19.76
N ARG A 53 -6.27 -9.58 -18.87
CA ARG A 53 -6.42 -8.18 -18.44
C ARG A 53 -5.60 -7.95 -17.17
N PRO A 54 -4.70 -6.95 -17.12
CA PRO A 54 -3.90 -6.66 -15.94
C PRO A 54 -4.74 -6.11 -14.77
N TYR A 55 -5.95 -5.61 -15.05
CA TYR A 55 -6.84 -4.97 -14.08
C TYR A 55 -8.26 -5.52 -14.15
N LEU A 56 -8.87 -5.64 -12.98
CA LEU A 56 -10.28 -6.01 -12.80
C LEU A 56 -11.23 -4.85 -13.21
N GLU A 57 -12.47 -5.17 -13.49
CA GLU A 57 -13.51 -4.15 -13.71
C GLU A 57 -13.91 -3.41 -12.42
N ARG A 58 -13.70 -4.05 -11.27
CA ARG A 58 -13.92 -3.50 -9.91
C ARG A 58 -12.82 -3.97 -8.99
N PRO A 59 -12.36 -3.13 -8.04
CA PRO A 59 -11.31 -3.55 -7.12
C PRO A 59 -11.85 -4.53 -6.08
N ILE A 60 -11.02 -5.49 -5.69
CA ILE A 60 -11.25 -6.33 -4.52
C ILE A 60 -10.84 -5.55 -3.29
N LEU A 61 -11.80 -5.19 -2.44
CA LEU A 61 -11.60 -4.34 -1.26
C LEU A 61 -11.40 -5.13 0.04
N ALA A 62 -11.54 -6.46 -0.01
CA ALA A 62 -11.25 -7.31 1.13
C ALA A 62 -9.79 -7.13 1.55
N LYS A 63 -9.58 -6.92 2.85
CA LYS A 63 -8.25 -6.74 3.42
C LYS A 63 -7.91 -7.96 4.27
N ASP A 64 -6.72 -8.51 4.07
CA ASP A 64 -6.11 -9.43 5.03
C ASP A 64 -5.36 -8.59 6.07
N MET A 65 -5.60 -8.87 7.35
CA MET A 65 -5.06 -8.08 8.45
C MET A 65 -4.58 -8.97 9.58
N ALA A 66 -3.43 -8.62 10.15
CA ALA A 66 -2.88 -9.27 11.33
C ALA A 66 -2.30 -8.22 12.29
N GLU A 67 -2.22 -8.59 13.56
CA GLU A 67 -1.54 -7.80 14.59
C GLU A 67 -0.83 -8.72 15.56
N GLY A 68 0.09 -8.15 16.31
CA GLY A 68 0.81 -8.87 17.35
C GLY A 68 1.82 -7.97 18.04
N GLY A 69 2.59 -8.56 18.93
CA GLY A 69 3.62 -7.84 19.66
C GLY A 69 4.64 -8.77 20.28
N SER A 70 5.78 -8.22 20.65
CA SER A 70 6.83 -8.90 21.37
C SER A 70 6.80 -8.56 22.87
N LYS A 71 7.46 -9.38 23.66
CA LYS A 71 7.70 -9.11 25.09
C LYS A 71 8.60 -7.90 25.34
N TRP A 72 9.23 -7.36 24.29
CA TRP A 72 10.21 -6.26 24.30
C TRP A 72 9.59 -4.90 23.98
N GLY A 73 8.26 -4.79 23.95
CA GLY A 73 7.57 -3.53 23.69
C GLY A 73 7.39 -3.19 22.21
N ILE A 74 7.63 -4.13 21.28
CA ILE A 74 7.26 -3.96 19.87
C ILE A 74 5.81 -4.40 19.69
N ASN A 75 5.00 -3.52 19.08
CA ASN A 75 3.66 -3.86 18.61
C ASN A 75 3.62 -3.62 17.11
N TYR A 76 2.92 -4.48 16.38
CA TYR A 76 2.76 -4.32 14.94
C TYR A 76 1.35 -4.62 14.48
N ALA A 77 1.01 -4.05 13.35
CA ALA A 77 -0.10 -4.52 12.53
C ALA A 77 0.33 -4.57 11.06
N MET A 78 -0.32 -5.43 10.33
CA MET A 78 -0.19 -5.59 8.90
C MET A 78 -1.56 -5.54 8.26
N ALA A 79 -1.64 -4.94 7.08
CA ALA A 79 -2.80 -5.07 6.19
C ALA A 79 -2.33 -5.22 4.75
N SER A 80 -3.07 -6.02 3.98
CA SER A 80 -2.86 -6.16 2.54
C SER A 80 -4.18 -6.24 1.79
N MET A 81 -4.18 -5.80 0.53
CA MET A 81 -5.36 -5.76 -0.34
C MET A 81 -4.97 -5.98 -1.80
N GLN A 82 -5.74 -6.80 -2.51
CA GLN A 82 -5.52 -7.05 -3.93
C GLN A 82 -5.79 -5.81 -4.80
N GLY A 83 -6.79 -5.00 -4.45
CA GLY A 83 -7.12 -3.79 -5.19
C GLY A 83 -7.64 -4.08 -6.61
N TRP A 84 -7.06 -3.39 -7.60
CA TRP A 84 -7.47 -3.48 -9.01
C TRP A 84 -6.78 -4.58 -9.80
N ARG A 85 -5.68 -5.16 -9.29
CA ARG A 85 -4.92 -6.21 -9.97
C ARG A 85 -5.74 -7.48 -10.13
N ALA A 86 -5.51 -8.23 -11.21
CA ALA A 86 -6.18 -9.51 -11.45
C ALA A 86 -5.81 -10.58 -10.41
N GLN A 87 -4.61 -10.47 -9.81
CA GLN A 87 -4.10 -11.40 -8.79
C GLN A 87 -3.49 -10.63 -7.62
N MET A 88 -3.43 -11.29 -6.45
CA MET A 88 -2.65 -10.86 -5.30
C MET A 88 -1.30 -11.56 -5.36
N GLU A 89 -0.25 -10.81 -5.66
CA GLU A 89 1.11 -11.32 -5.83
C GLU A 89 2.02 -10.95 -4.65
N ASP A 90 1.59 -10.02 -3.79
CA ASP A 90 2.31 -9.66 -2.57
C ASP A 90 2.28 -10.78 -1.52
N SER A 91 3.36 -10.84 -0.75
CA SER A 91 3.47 -11.69 0.43
C SER A 91 4.18 -10.94 1.56
N HIS A 92 4.06 -11.41 2.78
CA HIS A 92 4.67 -10.75 3.93
C HIS A 92 5.12 -11.76 5.00
N THR A 93 5.99 -11.29 5.90
CA THR A 93 6.42 -12.02 7.09
C THR A 93 6.40 -11.08 8.29
N CYS A 94 5.80 -11.50 9.39
CA CYS A 94 5.72 -10.75 10.64
C CYS A 94 6.09 -11.66 11.80
N LEU A 95 7.31 -11.51 12.32
CA LEU A 95 7.84 -12.27 13.45
C LEU A 95 8.30 -11.29 14.54
N PRO A 96 7.43 -10.92 15.48
CA PRO A 96 7.79 -10.02 16.59
C PRO A 96 8.80 -10.65 17.55
N GLU A 97 8.93 -11.98 17.58
CA GLU A 97 9.97 -12.77 18.24
C GLU A 97 10.52 -13.74 17.19
N MET A 98 11.77 -13.60 16.78
CA MET A 98 12.33 -14.31 15.63
C MET A 98 12.44 -15.83 15.84
N THR A 99 13.24 -16.22 16.85
CA THR A 99 13.50 -17.62 17.19
C THR A 99 13.81 -17.78 18.67
N ASP A 100 13.77 -19.01 19.20
CA ASP A 100 14.18 -19.29 20.57
C ASP A 100 15.67 -18.96 20.85
N ALA A 101 16.51 -18.99 19.81
CA ALA A 101 17.93 -18.62 19.91
C ALA A 101 18.17 -17.11 19.89
N LEU A 102 17.26 -16.36 19.30
CA LEU A 102 17.28 -14.90 19.15
C LEU A 102 15.94 -14.32 19.62
N PRO A 103 15.57 -14.53 20.90
CA PRO A 103 14.24 -14.19 21.38
C PRO A 103 13.97 -12.68 21.39
N ASP A 104 15.03 -11.87 21.49
CA ASP A 104 14.97 -10.40 21.56
C ASP A 104 15.06 -9.74 20.17
N TRP A 105 15.09 -10.55 19.11
CA TRP A 105 15.10 -10.09 17.74
C TRP A 105 13.72 -10.21 17.11
N SER A 106 13.41 -9.29 16.22
CA SER A 106 12.18 -9.30 15.42
C SER A 106 12.52 -9.21 13.93
N TYR A 107 11.64 -9.78 13.09
CA TYR A 107 11.77 -9.72 11.63
C TYR A 107 10.43 -9.40 10.99
N PHE A 108 10.43 -8.39 10.11
CA PHE A 108 9.25 -8.01 9.32
C PHE A 108 9.68 -7.79 7.88
N ALA A 109 8.88 -8.28 6.93
CA ALA A 109 9.18 -8.15 5.51
C ALA A 109 7.92 -8.07 4.65
N VAL A 110 7.99 -7.29 3.57
CA VAL A 110 7.04 -7.25 2.47
C VAL A 110 7.77 -7.68 1.20
N PHE A 111 7.14 -8.56 0.44
CA PHE A 111 7.60 -9.12 -0.83
C PHE A 111 6.55 -8.78 -1.89
N ASP A 112 6.88 -7.84 -2.76
CA ASP A 112 6.03 -7.43 -3.87
C ASP A 112 6.35 -8.31 -5.08
N GLY A 113 5.44 -9.23 -5.36
CA GLY A 113 5.58 -10.22 -6.42
C GLY A 113 5.15 -9.66 -7.78
N HIS A 114 5.83 -10.10 -8.84
CA HIS A 114 5.47 -9.77 -10.20
C HIS A 114 5.65 -10.96 -11.15
N ALA A 115 4.86 -10.97 -12.23
CA ALA A 115 4.78 -12.07 -13.19
C ALA A 115 4.52 -13.44 -12.52
N GLY A 116 3.68 -13.45 -11.48
CA GLY A 116 3.35 -14.60 -10.66
C GLY A 116 3.77 -14.42 -9.20
N ARG A 117 3.04 -15.07 -8.29
CA ARG A 117 3.24 -14.94 -6.84
C ARG A 117 4.27 -15.92 -6.26
N THR A 118 4.82 -16.84 -7.07
CA THR A 118 5.59 -17.99 -6.57
C THR A 118 6.82 -17.58 -5.80
N VAL A 119 7.61 -16.64 -6.33
CA VAL A 119 8.84 -16.17 -5.67
C VAL A 119 8.54 -15.40 -4.39
N ALA A 120 7.60 -14.45 -4.42
CA ALA A 120 7.20 -13.68 -3.22
C ALA A 120 6.74 -14.61 -2.09
N HIS A 121 5.90 -15.59 -2.43
CA HIS A 121 5.40 -16.56 -1.46
C HIS A 121 6.49 -17.51 -0.92
N TYR A 122 7.44 -17.93 -1.76
CA TYR A 122 8.58 -18.72 -1.31
C TYR A 122 9.48 -17.91 -0.38
N CYS A 123 9.83 -16.69 -0.77
CA CYS A 123 10.70 -15.82 0.01
C CYS A 123 10.08 -15.45 1.36
N SER A 124 8.78 -15.20 1.43
CA SER A 124 8.10 -14.87 2.70
C SER A 124 8.17 -15.99 3.74
N ARG A 125 8.40 -17.22 3.32
CA ARG A 125 8.49 -18.39 4.20
C ARG A 125 9.91 -18.83 4.53
N HIS A 126 10.87 -18.54 3.65
CA HIS A 126 12.18 -19.18 3.70
C HIS A 126 13.35 -18.20 3.79
N LEU A 127 13.20 -16.93 3.39
CA LEU A 127 14.33 -16.01 3.34
C LEU A 127 15.02 -15.85 4.70
N LEU A 128 14.24 -15.76 5.78
CA LEU A 128 14.83 -15.66 7.12
C LEU A 128 15.66 -16.91 7.48
N ASP A 129 15.19 -18.11 7.13
CA ASP A 129 15.94 -19.35 7.40
C ASP A 129 17.29 -19.33 6.67
N PHE A 130 17.33 -18.91 5.40
CA PHE A 130 18.57 -18.76 4.64
C PHE A 130 19.53 -17.72 5.25
N ILE A 131 19.00 -16.63 5.80
CA ILE A 131 19.82 -15.63 6.53
C ILE A 131 20.39 -16.24 7.82
N LEU A 132 19.58 -16.95 8.59
CA LEU A 132 20.00 -17.56 9.84
C LEU A 132 20.98 -18.72 9.64
N ASP A 133 20.81 -19.49 8.59
CA ASP A 133 21.68 -20.65 8.24
C ASP A 133 23.12 -20.20 7.89
N THR A 134 23.36 -18.92 7.58
CA THR A 134 24.72 -18.38 7.44
C THR A 134 25.50 -18.41 8.76
N GLY A 135 24.81 -18.47 9.90
CA GLY A 135 25.42 -18.41 11.24
C GLY A 135 25.98 -17.04 11.64
N CYS A 136 25.77 -16.00 10.81
CA CYS A 136 26.31 -14.66 11.05
C CYS A 136 25.44 -13.83 12.00
N VAL A 137 24.15 -14.15 12.11
CA VAL A 137 23.21 -13.44 13.01
C VAL A 137 23.23 -14.12 14.38
N THR A 138 23.87 -13.47 15.33
CA THR A 138 24.08 -14.01 16.69
C THR A 138 23.72 -12.99 17.77
N VAL A 139 23.65 -13.45 19.02
CA VAL A 139 23.37 -12.58 20.18
C VAL A 139 24.50 -11.60 20.48
N GLU A 140 25.74 -11.90 20.08
CA GLU A 140 26.90 -10.99 20.21
C GLU A 140 26.73 -9.77 19.28
N GLU A 141 26.00 -9.92 18.19
CA GLU A 141 25.67 -8.86 17.25
C GLU A 141 26.88 -8.08 16.72
N ASP A 142 27.73 -8.75 15.95
CA ASP A 142 28.71 -8.07 15.11
C ASP A 142 28.01 -7.51 13.86
N ILE A 143 27.96 -6.18 13.76
CA ILE A 143 27.19 -5.47 12.73
C ILE A 143 27.60 -5.89 11.30
N GLU A 144 28.90 -5.97 11.03
CA GLU A 144 29.39 -6.30 9.69
C GLU A 144 29.10 -7.78 9.35
N HIS A 145 29.24 -8.70 10.32
CA HIS A 145 28.85 -10.09 10.13
C HIS A 145 27.35 -10.24 9.90
N VAL A 146 26.50 -9.51 10.64
CA VAL A 146 25.04 -9.53 10.41
C VAL A 146 24.71 -9.07 9.01
N LYS A 147 25.31 -7.96 8.54
CA LYS A 147 25.11 -7.47 7.16
C LYS A 147 25.59 -8.48 6.11
N GLU A 148 26.74 -9.11 6.34
CA GLU A 148 27.27 -10.16 5.47
C GLU A 148 26.30 -11.36 5.40
N GLY A 149 25.84 -11.84 6.55
CA GLY A 149 24.88 -12.95 6.61
C GLY A 149 23.55 -12.65 5.91
N ILE A 150 23.05 -11.41 6.04
CA ILE A 150 21.85 -10.98 5.30
C ILE A 150 22.10 -11.05 3.78
N ARG A 151 23.22 -10.50 3.29
CA ARG A 151 23.56 -10.54 1.86
C ARG A 151 23.72 -11.97 1.35
N ASP A 152 24.46 -12.79 2.09
CA ASP A 152 24.68 -14.19 1.71
C ASP A 152 23.38 -14.99 1.69
N GLY A 153 22.48 -14.77 2.66
CA GLY A 153 21.17 -15.38 2.68
C GLY A 153 20.32 -15.05 1.43
N PHE A 154 20.35 -13.80 0.97
CA PHE A 154 19.68 -13.39 -0.27
C PHE A 154 20.27 -14.06 -1.51
N LEU A 155 21.58 -14.11 -1.62
CA LEU A 155 22.25 -14.75 -2.74
C LEU A 155 22.02 -16.25 -2.75
N GLU A 156 21.99 -16.89 -1.57
CA GLU A 156 21.80 -18.33 -1.45
C GLU A 156 20.36 -18.74 -1.74
N ILE A 157 19.34 -18.01 -1.22
CA ILE A 157 17.94 -18.32 -1.56
C ILE A 157 17.67 -18.13 -3.05
N ASP A 158 18.21 -17.10 -3.68
CA ASP A 158 18.05 -16.86 -5.12
C ASP A 158 18.67 -18.00 -5.94
N ARG A 159 19.89 -18.42 -5.57
CA ARG A 159 20.57 -19.56 -6.17
C ARG A 159 19.78 -20.87 -5.97
N HIS A 160 19.23 -21.07 -4.79
CA HIS A 160 18.40 -22.24 -4.48
C HIS A 160 17.13 -22.26 -5.34
N MET A 161 16.39 -21.16 -5.38
CA MET A 161 15.19 -21.01 -6.23
C MET A 161 15.50 -21.24 -7.71
N HIS A 162 16.63 -20.72 -8.22
CA HIS A 162 17.07 -20.99 -9.60
C HIS A 162 17.27 -22.48 -9.87
N SER A 163 17.77 -23.23 -8.89
CA SER A 163 17.93 -24.71 -9.04
C SER A 163 16.59 -25.43 -9.07
N LEU A 164 15.59 -24.95 -8.32
CA LEU A 164 14.22 -25.50 -8.33
C LEU A 164 13.51 -25.16 -9.65
N ALA A 165 13.61 -23.93 -10.12
CA ALA A 165 12.98 -23.46 -11.34
C ALA A 165 13.39 -24.26 -12.59
N ARG A 166 14.62 -24.83 -12.60
CA ARG A 166 15.08 -25.71 -13.69
C ARG A 166 14.38 -27.09 -13.71
N ASN A 167 13.85 -27.54 -12.58
CA ASN A 167 13.25 -28.85 -12.43
C ASN A 167 11.72 -28.81 -12.34
N GLU A 168 11.19 -27.66 -11.99
CA GLU A 168 9.76 -27.41 -11.84
C GLU A 168 9.39 -26.27 -12.78
N SER A 169 8.17 -26.24 -13.28
CA SER A 169 7.70 -25.08 -14.07
C SER A 169 7.39 -23.92 -13.11
N TRP A 170 8.46 -23.34 -12.56
CA TRP A 170 8.34 -22.04 -11.91
C TRP A 170 8.03 -21.01 -12.98
N ASP A 171 7.04 -20.18 -12.70
CA ASP A 171 6.71 -19.06 -13.57
C ASP A 171 7.92 -18.12 -13.68
N HIS A 172 7.91 -17.25 -14.68
CA HIS A 172 8.92 -16.20 -14.85
C HIS A 172 8.84 -15.13 -13.74
N SER A 173 8.37 -15.53 -12.55
CA SER A 173 8.09 -14.60 -11.47
C SER A 173 9.35 -14.09 -10.79
N GLY A 174 9.25 -12.87 -10.31
CA GLY A 174 10.21 -12.25 -9.43
C GLY A 174 9.52 -11.61 -8.23
N SER A 175 10.31 -11.12 -7.30
CA SER A 175 9.80 -10.38 -6.14
C SER A 175 10.82 -9.37 -5.64
N THR A 176 10.34 -8.19 -5.29
CA THR A 176 11.10 -7.30 -4.41
C THR A 176 11.18 -7.89 -2.99
N ALA A 177 12.01 -7.32 -2.15
CA ALA A 177 12.03 -7.60 -0.72
C ALA A 177 12.42 -6.32 0.04
N ALA A 178 11.48 -5.78 0.81
CA ALA A 178 11.77 -4.76 1.81
C ALA A 178 11.57 -5.38 3.19
N ALA A 179 12.61 -5.36 4.02
CA ALA A 179 12.56 -6.00 5.32
C ALA A 179 13.29 -5.20 6.39
N VAL A 180 12.96 -5.49 7.65
CA VAL A 180 13.69 -5.02 8.82
C VAL A 180 13.98 -6.18 9.76
N MET A 181 15.22 -6.22 10.28
CA MET A 181 15.58 -7.00 11.44
C MET A 181 15.85 -6.04 12.60
N ILE A 182 15.23 -6.28 13.73
CA ILE A 182 15.29 -5.40 14.89
C ILE A 182 15.91 -6.18 16.03
N SER A 183 17.11 -5.78 16.46
CA SER A 183 17.80 -6.30 17.64
C SER A 183 17.50 -5.43 18.88
N PRO A 184 18.00 -5.82 20.05
CA PRO A 184 17.96 -4.93 21.22
C PRO A 184 18.69 -3.60 21.02
N ARG A 185 19.70 -3.53 20.12
CA ARG A 185 20.57 -2.36 19.94
C ARG A 185 20.38 -1.65 18.62
N ASN A 186 20.10 -2.39 17.54
CA ASN A 186 20.12 -1.87 16.18
C ASN A 186 18.86 -2.25 15.39
N ILE A 187 18.61 -1.47 14.34
CA ILE A 187 17.64 -1.77 13.30
C ILE A 187 18.42 -1.96 11.99
N TYR A 188 18.29 -3.12 11.37
CA TYR A 188 18.83 -3.41 10.05
C TYR A 188 17.72 -3.24 9.02
N PHE A 189 17.93 -2.34 8.06
CA PHE A 189 17.05 -2.10 6.94
C PHE A 189 17.60 -2.85 5.73
N ILE A 190 16.76 -3.67 5.11
CA ILE A 190 17.13 -4.58 4.04
C ILE A 190 16.24 -4.25 2.85
N ASN A 191 16.86 -3.91 1.71
CA ASN A 191 16.10 -3.56 0.52
C ASN A 191 16.65 -4.23 -0.75
N CYS A 192 15.77 -4.85 -1.51
CA CYS A 192 16.03 -5.41 -2.84
C CYS A 192 14.80 -5.14 -3.72
N GLY A 193 14.84 -4.09 -4.52
CA GLY A 193 13.72 -3.64 -5.35
C GLY A 193 13.21 -2.25 -4.98
N ASP A 194 11.95 -1.98 -5.25
CA ASP A 194 11.28 -0.68 -5.09
C ASP A 194 10.14 -0.67 -4.06
N SER A 195 9.95 -1.77 -3.34
CA SER A 195 9.33 -1.72 -2.01
C SER A 195 10.25 -0.95 -1.08
N ARG A 196 9.72 -0.34 -0.03
CA ARG A 196 10.50 0.60 0.79
C ARG A 196 10.16 0.49 2.26
N THR A 197 11.13 0.90 3.09
CA THR A 197 10.98 1.02 4.54
C THR A 197 11.41 2.41 4.99
N PHE A 198 10.71 2.99 5.97
CA PHE A 198 11.18 4.18 6.67
C PHE A 198 11.10 4.05 8.20
N LEU A 199 11.90 4.87 8.90
CA LEU A 199 11.87 5.05 10.35
C LEU A 199 11.39 6.46 10.70
N CYS A 200 10.33 6.53 11.52
CA CYS A 200 9.93 7.75 12.21
C CYS A 200 10.60 7.82 13.58
N ARG A 201 11.32 8.92 13.83
CA ARG A 201 11.99 9.25 15.11
C ARG A 201 11.71 10.70 15.46
N ASP A 202 11.29 10.97 16.68
CA ASP A 202 10.97 12.33 17.17
C ASP A 202 10.05 13.11 16.21
N GLY A 203 9.09 12.42 15.62
CA GLY A 203 8.09 13.00 14.73
C GLY A 203 8.50 13.24 13.28
N GLN A 204 9.67 12.75 12.86
CA GLN A 204 10.23 12.96 11.54
C GLN A 204 10.69 11.66 10.89
N VAL A 205 10.66 11.58 9.57
CA VAL A 205 11.34 10.50 8.85
C VAL A 205 12.84 10.76 8.89
N VAL A 206 13.56 9.95 9.68
CA VAL A 206 15.02 10.10 9.84
C VAL A 206 15.82 9.22 8.90
N PHE A 207 15.19 8.18 8.36
CA PHE A 207 15.79 7.25 7.42
C PHE A 207 14.72 6.60 6.56
N TYR A 208 15.05 6.32 5.31
CA TYR A 208 14.30 5.45 4.41
C TYR A 208 15.23 4.75 3.42
N THR A 209 14.84 3.58 2.94
CA THR A 209 15.60 2.83 1.92
C THR A 209 15.38 3.45 0.54
N GLU A 210 16.43 3.44 -0.32
CA GLU A 210 16.33 3.90 -1.70
C GLU A 210 15.79 2.79 -2.61
N ASP A 211 14.88 3.15 -3.50
CA ASP A 211 14.32 2.23 -4.48
C ASP A 211 15.37 1.83 -5.53
N HIS A 212 15.42 0.57 -5.90
CA HIS A 212 16.29 0.07 -6.96
C HIS A 212 15.59 0.15 -8.33
N LYS A 213 15.61 1.33 -8.94
CA LYS A 213 15.04 1.54 -10.26
C LYS A 213 16.11 1.45 -11.36
N PRO A 214 15.78 0.89 -12.56
CA PRO A 214 16.76 0.70 -13.65
C PRO A 214 17.46 1.97 -14.13
N PHE A 215 16.85 3.14 -13.95
CA PHE A 215 17.43 4.41 -14.38
C PHE A 215 18.40 5.03 -13.35
N ASN A 216 18.47 4.50 -12.11
CA ASN A 216 19.44 4.94 -11.11
C ASN A 216 20.86 4.71 -11.65
N PRO A 217 21.80 5.66 -11.47
CA PRO A 217 23.10 5.60 -12.15
C PRO A 217 23.87 4.29 -11.96
N ARG A 218 23.99 3.79 -10.72
CA ARG A 218 24.68 2.52 -10.37
C ARG A 218 23.99 1.31 -10.99
N GLU A 219 22.67 1.27 -10.92
CA GLU A 219 21.85 0.19 -11.45
C GLU A 219 21.95 0.17 -12.98
N LYS A 220 21.80 1.33 -13.62
CA LYS A 220 21.94 1.48 -15.07
C LYS A 220 23.30 1.04 -15.59
N GLU A 221 24.37 1.41 -14.89
CA GLU A 221 25.75 1.00 -15.25
C GLU A 221 25.89 -0.52 -15.17
N ARG A 222 25.39 -1.17 -14.10
CA ARG A 222 25.40 -2.64 -13.98
C ARG A 222 24.64 -3.30 -15.14
N ILE A 223 23.42 -2.85 -15.43
CA ILE A 223 22.58 -3.38 -16.51
C ILE A 223 23.30 -3.29 -17.86
N GLN A 224 23.91 -2.14 -18.17
CA GLN A 224 24.65 -1.94 -19.43
C GLN A 224 25.91 -2.81 -19.48
N ASN A 225 26.65 -2.95 -18.37
CA ASN A 225 27.81 -3.82 -18.28
C ASN A 225 27.47 -5.30 -18.43
N ALA A 226 26.26 -5.69 -18.07
CA ALA A 226 25.72 -7.04 -18.30
C ALA A 226 25.17 -7.25 -19.72
N GLY A 227 25.22 -6.22 -20.58
CA GLY A 227 24.75 -6.29 -21.96
C GLY A 227 23.29 -5.90 -22.18
N GLY A 228 22.60 -5.45 -21.15
CA GLY A 228 21.23 -4.96 -21.24
C GLY A 228 21.11 -3.49 -21.62
N SER A 229 19.89 -3.03 -21.77
CA SER A 229 19.55 -1.63 -22.05
C SER A 229 18.50 -1.12 -21.08
N VAL A 230 18.48 0.20 -20.84
CA VAL A 230 17.42 0.86 -20.07
C VAL A 230 16.63 1.75 -21.00
N THR A 231 15.38 1.39 -21.26
CA THR A 231 14.47 2.08 -22.16
C THR A 231 13.13 2.28 -21.46
N LEU A 232 12.58 3.50 -21.53
CA LEU A 232 11.33 3.86 -20.83
C LEU A 232 11.37 3.50 -19.34
N GLN A 233 12.52 3.72 -18.70
CA GLN A 233 12.78 3.41 -17.28
C GLN A 233 12.76 1.92 -16.93
N ARG A 234 12.78 1.02 -17.93
CA ARG A 234 12.71 -0.43 -17.77
C ARG A 234 13.94 -1.12 -18.36
N ILE A 235 14.31 -2.26 -17.78
CA ILE A 235 15.34 -3.16 -18.35
C ILE A 235 14.77 -3.76 -19.61
N ASN A 236 15.48 -3.57 -20.73
CA ASN A 236 15.09 -4.04 -22.07
C ASN A 236 13.64 -3.66 -22.46
N GLY A 237 13.09 -2.58 -21.86
CA GLY A 237 11.73 -2.12 -22.09
C GLY A 237 10.62 -2.92 -21.36
N SER A 238 10.96 -3.92 -20.54
CA SER A 238 9.99 -4.80 -19.87
C SER A 238 9.95 -4.63 -18.35
N LEU A 239 11.04 -4.89 -17.63
CA LEU A 239 11.06 -4.96 -16.16
C LEU A 239 11.35 -3.60 -15.53
N ALA A 240 10.53 -3.19 -14.55
CA ALA A 240 10.59 -1.87 -13.89
C ALA A 240 11.57 -1.81 -12.72
N VAL A 241 12.00 -2.95 -12.18
CA VAL A 241 12.94 -3.05 -11.06
C VAL A 241 14.32 -3.46 -11.56
N SER A 242 15.37 -3.06 -10.84
CA SER A 242 16.76 -3.43 -11.18
C SER A 242 17.36 -4.45 -10.23
N ARG A 243 16.70 -4.67 -9.08
CA ARG A 243 17.03 -5.75 -8.15
C ARG A 243 15.77 -6.47 -7.72
N ALA A 244 15.85 -7.79 -7.69
CA ALA A 244 14.78 -8.68 -7.29
C ALA A 244 15.32 -10.09 -7.00
N LEU A 245 14.58 -10.84 -6.21
CA LEU A 245 14.68 -12.29 -6.08
C LEU A 245 13.88 -12.94 -7.22
N GLY A 246 14.35 -14.07 -7.78
CA GLY A 246 13.73 -14.65 -8.98
C GLY A 246 14.15 -13.92 -10.25
N ASP A 247 13.24 -13.67 -11.19
CA ASP A 247 13.51 -13.03 -12.48
C ASP A 247 14.67 -13.68 -13.25
N PHE A 248 14.71 -15.01 -13.29
CA PHE A 248 15.87 -15.77 -13.75
C PHE A 248 16.21 -15.51 -15.22
N ASP A 249 15.24 -15.15 -16.05
CA ASP A 249 15.46 -14.74 -17.44
C ASP A 249 16.41 -13.54 -17.59
N PHE A 250 16.54 -12.73 -16.54
CA PHE A 250 17.44 -11.57 -16.47
C PHE A 250 18.76 -11.89 -15.77
N LYS A 251 19.03 -13.17 -15.42
CA LYS A 251 20.19 -13.63 -14.65
C LYS A 251 21.00 -14.71 -15.38
N GLU A 252 20.94 -14.74 -16.72
CA GLU A 252 21.56 -15.79 -17.57
C GLU A 252 22.90 -15.37 -18.19
N VAL A 253 23.52 -14.29 -17.74
CA VAL A 253 24.83 -13.85 -18.30
C VAL A 253 25.95 -14.67 -17.65
N GLU A 254 26.38 -15.76 -18.32
CA GLU A 254 27.28 -16.79 -17.79
C GLU A 254 28.60 -16.30 -17.19
N TRP A 255 29.16 -15.20 -17.74
CA TRP A 255 30.45 -14.64 -17.28
C TRP A 255 30.32 -13.55 -16.21
N ARG A 256 29.12 -13.31 -15.73
CA ARG A 256 28.84 -12.33 -14.66
C ARG A 256 28.50 -13.01 -13.35
N ALA A 257 29.00 -12.44 -12.26
CA ALA A 257 28.58 -12.87 -10.93
C ALA A 257 27.08 -12.59 -10.70
N PRO A 258 26.42 -13.28 -9.78
CA PRO A 258 25.00 -13.05 -9.48
C PRO A 258 24.68 -11.58 -9.20
N THR A 259 25.57 -10.86 -8.54
CA THR A 259 25.44 -9.43 -8.20
C THR A 259 25.66 -8.48 -9.40
N GLU A 260 26.20 -8.99 -10.52
CA GLU A 260 26.52 -8.24 -11.73
C GLU A 260 25.55 -8.51 -12.88
N GLN A 261 24.48 -9.31 -12.65
CA GLN A 261 23.47 -9.63 -13.67
C GLN A 261 22.59 -8.41 -14.01
N LEU A 262 21.74 -8.50 -15.03
CA LEU A 262 20.81 -7.44 -15.39
C LEU A 262 19.91 -7.08 -14.21
N VAL A 263 19.40 -8.11 -13.52
CA VAL A 263 18.70 -8.01 -12.24
C VAL A 263 19.59 -8.64 -11.17
N SER A 264 19.85 -7.92 -10.09
CA SER A 264 20.68 -8.40 -8.98
C SER A 264 19.81 -8.86 -7.81
N PRO A 265 20.04 -10.04 -7.22
CA PRO A 265 19.39 -10.44 -5.99
C PRO A 265 20.05 -9.82 -4.73
N GLU A 266 21.15 -9.08 -4.91
CA GLU A 266 21.91 -8.51 -3.78
C GLU A 266 21.13 -7.38 -3.10
N PRO A 267 20.81 -7.48 -1.78
CA PRO A 267 20.16 -6.41 -1.07
C PRO A 267 21.13 -5.28 -0.74
N GLU A 268 20.62 -4.07 -0.54
CA GLU A 268 21.28 -3.06 0.25
C GLU A 268 20.88 -3.23 1.72
N VAL A 269 21.87 -3.19 2.59
CA VAL A 269 21.68 -3.37 4.03
C VAL A 269 22.25 -2.16 4.78
N TYR A 270 21.37 -1.45 5.44
CA TYR A 270 21.71 -0.31 6.29
C TYR A 270 21.47 -0.67 7.76
N GLU A 271 22.15 -0.01 8.66
CA GLU A 271 21.99 -0.21 10.09
C GLU A 271 21.90 1.15 10.79
N LEU A 272 20.99 1.23 11.75
CA LEU A 272 20.90 2.36 12.68
C LEU A 272 20.76 1.89 14.13
N GLU A 273 21.45 2.58 15.03
CA GLU A 273 21.28 2.36 16.46
C GLU A 273 19.87 2.78 16.92
N ARG A 274 19.24 1.94 17.73
CA ARG A 274 17.94 2.22 18.33
C ARG A 274 18.07 3.31 19.39
N THR A 275 17.08 4.18 19.44
CA THR A 275 17.02 5.26 20.43
C THR A 275 15.62 5.34 21.07
N PRO A 276 15.51 5.94 22.26
CA PRO A 276 14.20 6.18 22.88
C PRO A 276 13.25 7.08 22.06
N GLY A 277 13.80 7.83 21.09
CA GLY A 277 13.01 8.66 20.18
C GLY A 277 12.39 7.90 19.01
N ASP A 278 12.69 6.60 18.84
CA ASP A 278 12.09 5.79 17.79
C ASP A 278 10.60 5.62 18.06
N GLU A 279 9.78 6.07 17.12
CA GLU A 279 8.33 6.00 17.23
C GLU A 279 7.79 4.75 16.51
N PHE A 280 8.03 4.62 15.22
CA PHE A 280 7.60 3.47 14.44
C PHE A 280 8.37 3.32 13.13
N LEU A 281 8.30 2.10 12.59
CA LEU A 281 8.76 1.74 11.25
C LEU A 281 7.56 1.44 10.35
N VAL A 282 7.73 1.69 9.06
CA VAL A 282 6.80 1.27 8.02
C VAL A 282 7.55 0.47 6.99
N VAL A 283 7.02 -0.69 6.63
CA VAL A 283 7.48 -1.53 5.52
C VAL A 283 6.31 -1.71 4.56
N ALA A 284 6.48 -1.32 3.30
CA ALA A 284 5.37 -1.41 2.34
C ALA A 284 5.86 -1.63 0.90
N CYS A 285 4.99 -2.17 0.05
CA CYS A 285 5.18 -2.30 -1.39
C CYS A 285 4.98 -0.96 -2.12
N ASP A 286 5.29 -0.91 -3.41
CA ASP A 286 5.16 0.30 -4.23
C ASP A 286 3.71 0.75 -4.42
N GLY A 287 2.72 -0.13 -4.24
CA GLY A 287 1.30 0.24 -4.19
C GLY A 287 0.98 1.30 -3.15
N VAL A 288 1.81 1.44 -2.10
CA VAL A 288 1.78 2.54 -1.13
C VAL A 288 2.62 3.72 -1.62
N TRP A 289 3.87 3.49 -2.00
CA TRP A 289 4.84 4.55 -2.26
C TRP A 289 4.58 5.35 -3.54
N ASP A 290 3.93 4.75 -4.53
CA ASP A 290 3.49 5.42 -5.75
C ASP A 290 2.29 6.36 -5.49
N ALA A 291 1.56 6.15 -4.38
CA ALA A 291 0.40 6.95 -4.00
C ALA A 291 0.70 8.05 -2.97
N ILE A 292 1.66 7.82 -2.06
CA ILE A 292 1.94 8.74 -0.95
C ILE A 292 3.43 8.78 -0.60
N GLY A 293 3.96 9.98 -0.36
CA GLY A 293 5.36 10.17 0.03
C GLY A 293 5.63 9.84 1.50
N ASN A 294 6.91 9.61 1.85
CA ASN A 294 7.33 9.18 3.18
C ASN A 294 6.85 10.13 4.29
N GLU A 295 7.09 11.43 4.13
CA GLU A 295 6.75 12.46 5.14
C GLU A 295 5.24 12.62 5.29
N GLU A 296 4.51 12.52 4.18
CA GLU A 296 3.06 12.61 4.16
C GLU A 296 2.42 11.42 4.86
N LEU A 297 2.92 10.20 4.59
CA LEU A 297 2.47 8.97 5.25
C LEU A 297 2.80 9.01 6.75
N CYS A 298 4.03 9.38 7.11
CA CYS A 298 4.46 9.52 8.50
C CYS A 298 3.55 10.48 9.27
N ALA A 299 3.25 11.65 8.71
CA ALA A 299 2.37 12.62 9.33
C ALA A 299 0.93 12.10 9.47
N PHE A 300 0.44 11.36 8.49
CA PHE A 300 -0.86 10.70 8.52
C PHE A 300 -0.93 9.67 9.65
N GLU A 301 0.00 8.73 9.69
CA GLU A 301 0.03 7.66 10.70
C GLU A 301 0.15 8.21 12.11
N ARG A 302 1.04 9.20 12.34
CA ARG A 302 1.16 9.88 13.63
C ARG A 302 -0.13 10.57 14.06
N ASN A 303 -0.86 11.16 13.10
CA ASN A 303 -2.17 11.75 13.37
C ASN A 303 -3.19 10.68 13.78
N ARG A 304 -3.21 9.53 13.06
CA ARG A 304 -4.16 8.45 13.36
C ARG A 304 -3.86 7.77 14.70
N MET A 305 -2.60 7.52 15.04
CA MET A 305 -2.20 6.93 16.33
C MET A 305 -2.64 7.77 17.55
N ARG A 306 -2.89 9.08 17.38
CA ARG A 306 -3.39 9.94 18.46
C ARG A 306 -4.90 9.82 18.71
N VAL A 307 -5.63 9.20 17.77
CA VAL A 307 -7.09 9.07 17.84
C VAL A 307 -7.58 7.63 17.75
N CYS A 308 -6.69 6.69 17.43
CA CYS A 308 -6.98 5.27 17.30
C CYS A 308 -5.84 4.44 17.90
N ASP A 309 -6.14 3.46 18.74
CA ASP A 309 -5.18 2.52 19.34
C ASP A 309 -5.15 1.16 18.63
N ASP A 310 -6.07 0.92 17.69
CA ASP A 310 -6.05 -0.25 16.82
C ASP A 310 -5.17 0.00 15.58
N LEU A 311 -3.96 -0.57 15.58
CA LEU A 311 -3.01 -0.44 14.48
C LEU A 311 -3.52 -1.08 13.17
N ARG A 312 -4.38 -2.11 13.24
CA ARG A 312 -4.98 -2.72 12.03
C ARG A 312 -5.88 -1.73 11.32
N GLU A 313 -6.67 -0.98 12.10
CA GLU A 313 -7.53 0.07 11.55
C GLU A 313 -6.70 1.17 10.88
N ILE A 314 -5.54 1.53 11.46
CA ILE A 314 -4.64 2.51 10.86
C ILE A 314 -4.04 1.98 9.55
N CYS A 315 -3.58 0.72 9.51
CA CYS A 315 -3.12 0.08 8.28
C CYS A 315 -4.23 0.05 7.21
N ALA A 316 -5.46 -0.29 7.60
CA ALA A 316 -6.61 -0.30 6.70
C ALA A 316 -6.91 1.09 6.12
N GLN A 317 -6.82 2.14 6.94
CA GLN A 317 -7.00 3.53 6.50
C GLN A 317 -5.90 3.97 5.52
N VAL A 318 -4.65 3.52 5.70
CA VAL A 318 -3.56 3.78 4.73
C VAL A 318 -3.87 3.12 3.38
N ILE A 319 -4.30 1.85 3.38
CA ILE A 319 -4.68 1.15 2.15
C ILE A 319 -5.81 1.88 1.43
N ASP A 320 -6.87 2.26 2.14
CA ASP A 320 -7.99 3.01 1.56
C ASP A 320 -7.55 4.37 1.02
N LEU A 321 -6.63 5.03 1.71
CA LEU A 321 -6.04 6.28 1.26
C LEU A 321 -5.25 6.11 -0.04
N CYS A 322 -4.39 5.09 -0.14
CA CYS A 322 -3.62 4.79 -1.35
C CYS A 322 -4.53 4.47 -2.53
N LEU A 323 -5.54 3.63 -2.30
CA LEU A 323 -6.54 3.30 -3.31
C LEU A 323 -7.30 4.57 -3.78
N TYR A 324 -7.68 5.46 -2.85
CA TYR A 324 -8.32 6.73 -3.18
C TYR A 324 -7.40 7.68 -3.96
N LYS A 325 -6.10 7.71 -3.64
CA LYS A 325 -5.09 8.50 -4.36
C LYS A 325 -4.78 7.93 -5.75
N GLY A 326 -5.36 6.79 -6.11
CA GLY A 326 -5.31 6.22 -7.45
C GLY A 326 -4.32 5.07 -7.62
N SER A 327 -3.85 4.45 -6.52
CA SER A 327 -3.11 3.21 -6.63
C SER A 327 -3.95 2.15 -7.34
N LEU A 328 -3.36 1.53 -8.36
CA LEU A 328 -3.97 0.45 -9.14
C LEU A 328 -3.32 -0.90 -8.84
N ASP A 329 -2.40 -0.93 -7.87
CA ASP A 329 -1.61 -2.11 -7.53
C ASP A 329 -2.19 -2.94 -6.38
N ASN A 330 -1.54 -4.07 -6.09
CA ASN A 330 -1.61 -4.69 -4.78
C ASN A 330 -1.09 -3.70 -3.76
N ILE A 331 -1.64 -3.68 -2.56
CA ILE A 331 -1.25 -2.72 -1.52
C ILE A 331 -1.02 -3.49 -0.23
N SER A 332 0.23 -3.51 0.23
CA SER A 332 0.64 -4.19 1.46
C SER A 332 1.46 -3.26 2.34
N ILE A 333 1.14 -3.21 3.63
CA ILE A 333 1.80 -2.37 4.62
C ILE A 333 1.94 -3.09 5.95
N ILE A 334 3.09 -2.90 6.61
CA ILE A 334 3.33 -3.28 8.01
C ILE A 334 3.76 -2.03 8.76
N ILE A 335 3.07 -1.72 9.86
CA ILE A 335 3.43 -0.68 10.82
C ILE A 335 3.98 -1.37 12.07
N ILE A 336 5.19 -1.01 12.49
CA ILE A 336 5.87 -1.57 13.66
C ILE A 336 6.12 -0.44 14.65
N CYS A 337 5.44 -0.44 15.78
CA CYS A 337 5.51 0.60 16.80
C CYS A 337 6.45 0.23 17.94
N PHE A 338 7.24 1.22 18.35
CA PHE A 338 8.05 1.20 19.58
C PHE A 338 7.33 1.94 20.71
N ASP A 339 7.93 1.94 21.91
CA ASP A 339 7.38 2.64 23.09
C ASP A 339 7.21 4.15 22.88
N GLY A 340 8.05 4.75 22.00
CA GLY A 340 8.01 6.16 21.60
C GLY A 340 6.84 6.55 20.67
N ALA A 341 6.10 5.58 20.14
CA ALA A 341 4.98 5.86 19.23
C ALA A 341 3.91 6.75 19.86
N PRO A 342 3.27 7.63 19.08
CA PRO A 342 2.15 8.44 19.57
C PRO A 342 1.05 7.57 20.18
N LYS A 343 0.43 8.07 21.25
CA LYS A 343 -0.66 7.40 21.94
C LYS A 343 -1.93 8.24 21.87
N VAL A 344 -3.07 7.59 21.99
CA VAL A 344 -4.38 8.25 22.00
C VAL A 344 -4.44 9.28 23.15
N THR A 345 -4.89 10.49 22.82
CA THR A 345 -5.06 11.57 23.79
C THR A 345 -6.48 12.10 23.79
N PRO A 346 -7.04 12.48 24.97
CA PRO A 346 -8.39 13.03 25.05
C PRO A 346 -8.58 14.28 24.17
N GLU A 347 -7.53 15.10 24.06
CA GLU A 347 -7.56 16.32 23.26
C GLU A 347 -7.67 16.02 21.76
N ALA A 348 -6.94 15.02 21.27
CA ALA A 348 -7.01 14.60 19.87
C ALA A 348 -8.38 13.95 19.55
N LEU A 349 -8.90 13.13 20.45
CA LEU A 349 -10.26 12.55 20.31
C LEU A 349 -11.34 13.63 20.25
N GLN A 350 -11.22 14.67 21.09
CA GLN A 350 -12.17 15.78 21.06
C GLN A 350 -12.08 16.55 19.73
N GLN A 351 -10.88 16.85 19.25
CA GLN A 351 -10.66 17.52 17.95
C GLN A 351 -11.22 16.68 16.79
N GLU A 352 -11.03 15.36 16.81
CA GLU A 352 -11.58 14.45 15.83
C GLU A 352 -13.11 14.47 15.82
N ALA A 353 -13.74 14.42 16.99
CA ALA A 353 -15.20 14.50 17.14
C ALA A 353 -15.76 15.85 16.68
N GLU A 354 -15.06 16.94 16.96
CA GLU A 354 -15.45 18.30 16.51
C GLU A 354 -15.38 18.42 14.97
N LEU A 355 -14.33 17.83 14.36
CA LEU A 355 -14.18 17.74 12.92
C LEU A 355 -15.31 16.94 12.26
N GLU A 356 -15.65 15.79 12.81
CA GLU A 356 -16.73 14.94 12.30
C GLU A 356 -18.09 15.63 12.38
N GLN A 357 -18.36 16.30 13.49
CA GLN A 357 -19.57 17.13 13.64
C GLN A 357 -19.60 18.31 12.63
N LEU A 358 -18.45 18.91 12.34
CA LEU A 358 -18.35 19.96 11.32
C LEU A 358 -18.69 19.41 9.94
N ILE A 359 -18.11 18.24 9.58
CA ILE A 359 -18.38 17.56 8.32
C ILE A 359 -19.86 17.19 8.20
N GLU A 360 -20.44 16.61 9.24
CA GLU A 360 -21.87 16.23 9.27
C GLU A 360 -22.77 17.46 9.03
N ARG A 361 -22.51 18.59 9.70
CA ARG A 361 -23.27 19.84 9.47
C ARG A 361 -23.14 20.31 8.03
N LYS A 362 -21.93 20.31 7.47
CA LYS A 362 -21.69 20.75 6.06
C LYS A 362 -22.40 19.84 5.07
N VAL A 363 -22.39 18.53 5.28
CA VAL A 363 -23.18 17.60 4.46
C VAL A 363 -24.67 17.94 4.51
N ALA A 364 -25.21 18.19 5.69
CA ALA A 364 -26.61 18.58 5.85
C ALA A 364 -26.95 19.89 5.14
N GLU A 365 -26.09 20.90 5.24
CA GLU A 365 -26.24 22.19 4.54
C GLU A 365 -26.23 22.02 3.02
N ILE A 366 -25.30 21.26 2.49
CA ILE A 366 -25.20 20.99 1.04
C ILE A 366 -26.46 20.27 0.54
N ILE A 367 -26.92 19.23 1.22
CA ILE A 367 -28.14 18.51 0.87
C ILE A 367 -29.36 19.43 0.93
N HIS A 368 -29.46 20.29 1.94
CA HIS A 368 -30.55 21.26 2.04
C HIS A 368 -30.55 22.24 0.86
N VAL A 369 -29.39 22.76 0.46
CA VAL A 369 -29.26 23.67 -0.69
C VAL A 369 -29.65 22.99 -1.99
N ILE A 370 -29.20 21.76 -2.25
CA ILE A 370 -29.53 21.01 -3.44
C ILE A 370 -31.04 20.81 -3.55
N ARG A 371 -31.68 20.39 -2.46
CA ARG A 371 -33.13 20.16 -2.40
C ARG A 371 -33.97 21.42 -2.53
N SER A 372 -33.46 22.57 -2.04
CA SER A 372 -34.16 23.86 -2.24
C SER A 372 -34.27 24.25 -3.71
N ARG A 373 -33.51 23.59 -4.59
CA ARG A 373 -33.54 23.74 -6.05
C ARG A 373 -34.37 22.67 -6.75
N ASP A 374 -35.06 21.81 -5.97
CA ASP A 374 -35.80 20.66 -6.49
C ASP A 374 -34.93 19.62 -7.20
N GLU A 375 -33.64 19.52 -6.76
CA GLU A 375 -32.65 18.58 -7.28
C GLU A 375 -32.44 17.44 -6.27
N GLU A 376 -32.19 16.21 -6.78
CA GLU A 376 -31.79 15.07 -5.94
C GLU A 376 -30.30 15.18 -5.57
N PRO A 377 -29.93 15.07 -4.27
CA PRO A 377 -28.55 15.12 -3.87
C PRO A 377 -27.78 13.90 -4.39
N ASP A 378 -26.60 14.13 -5.00
CA ASP A 378 -25.64 13.12 -5.40
C ASP A 378 -24.45 13.10 -4.42
N LEU A 379 -24.09 11.93 -3.91
CA LEU A 379 -22.99 11.78 -2.96
C LEU A 379 -21.65 12.26 -3.55
N LEU A 380 -21.41 11.99 -4.83
CA LEU A 380 -20.18 12.43 -5.50
C LEU A 380 -20.10 13.96 -5.54
N TYR A 381 -21.22 14.63 -5.82
CA TYR A 381 -21.28 16.07 -5.77
C TYR A 381 -20.98 16.62 -4.37
N VAL A 382 -21.59 16.03 -3.33
CA VAL A 382 -21.35 16.41 -1.93
C VAL A 382 -19.88 16.30 -1.59
N MET A 383 -19.23 15.20 -1.95
CA MET A 383 -17.80 15.00 -1.66
C MET A 383 -16.89 15.97 -2.42
N LYS A 384 -17.15 16.21 -3.71
CA LYS A 384 -16.41 17.21 -4.50
C LYS A 384 -16.56 18.61 -3.91
N PHE A 385 -17.76 18.95 -3.46
CA PHE A 385 -18.00 20.24 -2.82
C PHE A 385 -17.22 20.37 -1.50
N LEU A 386 -17.29 19.37 -0.62
CA LEU A 386 -16.54 19.34 0.64
C LEU A 386 -15.03 19.43 0.41
N ALA A 387 -14.51 18.75 -0.62
CA ALA A 387 -13.09 18.82 -0.98
C ALA A 387 -12.65 20.25 -1.38
N SER A 388 -13.56 21.03 -1.99
CA SER A 388 -13.29 22.42 -2.39
C SER A 388 -13.38 23.43 -1.24
N GLU A 389 -14.01 23.08 -0.12
CA GLU A 389 -14.26 23.98 1.01
C GLU A 389 -13.03 24.29 1.88
N GLY A 390 -11.92 23.54 1.71
CA GLY A 390 -10.71 23.75 2.48
C GLY A 390 -10.90 23.53 3.99
N ILE A 391 -11.60 22.46 4.37
CA ILE A 391 -11.89 22.12 5.76
C ILE A 391 -10.58 21.99 6.54
N GLN A 392 -10.44 22.72 7.63
CA GLN A 392 -9.28 22.66 8.49
C GLN A 392 -9.36 21.44 9.44
N GLY A 393 -8.20 20.93 9.85
CA GLY A 393 -8.12 19.81 10.81
C GLY A 393 -8.26 18.43 10.18
N LEU A 394 -8.36 18.32 8.85
CA LEU A 394 -8.31 17.03 8.17
C LEU A 394 -6.96 16.34 8.40
N PRO A 395 -6.92 15.00 8.48
CA PRO A 395 -5.68 14.25 8.62
C PRO A 395 -4.66 14.64 7.54
N PRO A 396 -3.38 14.86 7.90
CA PRO A 396 -2.33 15.17 6.94
C PRO A 396 -2.29 14.12 5.81
N GLY A 397 -2.13 14.56 4.57
CA GLY A 397 -2.08 13.65 3.42
C GLY A 397 -3.39 12.98 3.02
N GLY A 398 -4.33 12.86 3.95
CA GLY A 398 -5.58 12.15 3.74
C GLY A 398 -6.71 12.98 3.15
N GLY A 399 -6.68 14.29 3.40
CA GLY A 399 -7.74 15.18 2.95
C GLY A 399 -9.14 14.73 3.37
N ILE A 400 -10.15 15.09 2.60
CA ILE A 400 -11.56 14.76 2.87
C ILE A 400 -11.84 13.25 2.73
N SER A 401 -11.04 12.53 1.97
CA SER A 401 -11.21 11.09 1.73
C SER A 401 -11.06 10.25 3.00
N CYS A 402 -10.24 10.67 3.94
CA CYS A 402 -10.10 9.99 5.24
C CYS A 402 -11.35 10.09 6.11
N LYS A 403 -12.32 10.93 5.74
CA LYS A 403 -13.60 11.10 6.41
C LYS A 403 -14.77 10.56 5.61
N ARG A 404 -14.48 9.69 4.62
CA ARG A 404 -15.47 9.13 3.71
C ARG A 404 -16.63 8.46 4.44
N ASP A 405 -16.37 7.65 5.43
CA ASP A 405 -17.41 6.91 6.14
C ASP A 405 -18.30 7.84 6.96
N CYS A 406 -17.71 8.85 7.60
CA CYS A 406 -18.46 9.93 8.26
C CYS A 406 -19.37 10.67 7.27
N ILE A 407 -18.84 11.00 6.07
CA ILE A 407 -19.59 11.68 5.02
C ILE A 407 -20.72 10.80 4.49
N ILE A 408 -20.47 9.51 4.24
CA ILE A 408 -21.48 8.56 3.79
C ILE A 408 -22.59 8.40 4.83
N ALA A 409 -22.24 8.24 6.10
CA ALA A 409 -23.20 8.12 7.20
C ALA A 409 -24.07 9.39 7.29
N ALA A 410 -23.46 10.58 7.25
CA ALA A 410 -24.17 11.85 7.23
C ALA A 410 -25.08 11.98 6.01
N TYR A 411 -24.55 11.64 4.81
CA TYR A 411 -25.34 11.67 3.58
C TYR A 411 -26.56 10.74 3.66
N GLN A 412 -26.39 9.50 4.09
CA GLN A 412 -27.50 8.54 4.26
C GLN A 412 -28.54 9.07 5.24
N LYS A 413 -28.11 9.65 6.36
CA LYS A 413 -28.98 10.23 7.37
C LYS A 413 -29.84 11.36 6.81
N TYR A 414 -29.24 12.30 6.09
CA TYR A 414 -29.94 13.49 5.60
C TYR A 414 -30.60 13.31 4.22
N ALA A 415 -30.05 12.42 3.37
CA ALA A 415 -30.69 12.08 2.10
C ALA A 415 -31.92 11.17 2.27
N ALA A 416 -31.91 10.23 3.23
CA ALA A 416 -33.06 9.36 3.50
C ALA A 416 -34.22 10.04 4.27
N ALA A 417 -33.92 11.07 5.08
CA ALA A 417 -34.93 11.75 5.91
C ALA A 417 -36.05 12.46 5.14
N PHE A 418 -36.01 12.46 3.80
CA PHE A 418 -36.96 13.14 2.93
C PHE A 418 -37.44 12.26 1.76
N ARG A 419 -37.85 11.02 2.02
CA ARG A 419 -38.80 10.42 1.07
C ARG A 419 -40.12 11.20 1.19
N PRO A 420 -40.65 11.78 0.10
CA PRO A 420 -42.01 12.28 0.11
C PRO A 420 -42.91 11.11 0.59
N LEU A 421 -43.80 11.37 1.54
CA LEU A 421 -44.88 10.42 1.84
C LEU A 421 -45.58 10.14 0.50
N GLU A 422 -45.51 8.92 0.02
CA GLU A 422 -46.39 8.52 -1.12
C GLU A 422 -47.79 8.97 -0.76
N PRO A 423 -48.52 9.62 -1.70
CA PRO A 423 -49.90 10.02 -1.42
C PRO A 423 -50.66 8.75 -1.04
N MET A 424 -51.25 8.75 0.17
CA MET A 424 -52.13 7.67 0.57
C MET A 424 -53.22 7.55 -0.52
N ASP A 425 -53.24 6.41 -1.18
CA ASP A 425 -54.28 6.01 -2.11
C ASP A 425 -55.59 6.02 -1.31
N VAL A 426 -56.34 7.10 -1.46
CA VAL A 426 -57.66 7.22 -0.91
C VAL A 426 -58.55 6.31 -1.74
N GLY A 427 -58.62 5.05 -1.26
CA GLY A 427 -59.50 4.05 -1.87
C GLY A 427 -60.87 4.62 -2.14
N GLY A 428 -61.20 4.72 -3.43
CA GLY A 428 -62.54 5.05 -3.89
C GLY A 428 -63.50 4.03 -3.35
N SER A 429 -64.49 4.49 -2.59
CA SER A 429 -65.66 3.76 -2.26
C SER A 429 -66.44 3.45 -3.55
N ASP A 430 -66.42 2.21 -3.98
CA ASP A 430 -67.42 1.69 -4.95
C ASP A 430 -68.77 1.60 -4.22
N ASP A 431 -69.58 2.61 -4.44
CA ASP A 431 -71.01 2.53 -4.33
C ASP A 431 -71.54 2.05 -5.69
N SER A 432 -72.00 0.83 -5.75
CA SER A 432 -72.89 0.40 -6.83
C SER A 432 -73.95 -0.55 -6.29
N THR A 433 -75.11 -0.03 -6.30
CA THR A 433 -76.41 -0.71 -6.28
C THR A 433 -76.47 -1.89 -7.22
#